data_e5f742fc2b1d5f5c2d0f56a26def10f1
#
_entry.id   e5f742fc2b1d5f5c2d0f56a26def10f1
#
_cell.length_a   1.000
_cell.length_b   1.000
_cell.length_c   1.000
_cell.angle_alpha   90.00
_cell.angle_beta   90.00
_cell.angle_gamma   90.00
#
_symmetry.space_group_name_H-M   'P 1'
#
loop_
_entity.id
_entity.type
_entity.pdbx_description
1 polymer ?
#
loop_
_entity_poly.entity_id
_entity_poly.type
_entity_poly.pdbx_seq_one_letter_code
_entity_poly.pdbx_strand_id
1 'polypeptide(L)'
;MDCSAGGITGAPAFRAQDDGKPLPKSGQRPLGFQVPYASAIREKADIPTMAVGRIVDPQQAEDIVVEGRADLIAIGRELMHDPFWALHAAEALDQPDAFALWPDQYRWAIVRRAELGQYERT
;
A
#
# COMPACT_ATOMS: atom_id res chain seq x y z
N MET A 1 0.52 15.14 3.40
CA MET A 1 0.81 14.81 4.81
C MET A 1 0.88 13.31 4.97
N ASP A 2 1.92 12.79 5.58
CA ASP A 2 2.00 11.37 5.96
C ASP A 2 1.14 11.14 7.21
N CYS A 3 0.22 10.18 7.12
CA CYS A 3 -0.81 9.94 8.11
C CYS A 3 -0.62 8.58 8.78
N SER A 4 0.35 8.51 9.68
CA SER A 4 0.61 7.33 10.47
C SER A 4 0.34 7.56 11.96
N ALA A 5 -0.06 6.51 12.65
CA ALA A 5 -0.19 6.48 14.09
C ALA A 5 0.80 5.46 14.67
N GLY A 6 1.75 5.93 15.44
CA GLY A 6 2.75 5.09 16.08
C GLY A 6 3.68 5.92 16.95
N GLY A 7 4.19 5.34 18.03
CA GLY A 7 5.03 6.02 18.98
C GLY A 7 6.52 5.82 18.72
N ILE A 8 7.31 6.82 19.03
CA ILE A 8 8.77 6.77 19.02
C ILE A 8 9.29 5.95 20.21
N THR A 9 8.51 5.83 21.27
CA THR A 9 8.89 5.19 22.53
C THR A 9 8.12 3.90 22.79
N GLY A 10 8.41 2.84 22.07
CA GLY A 10 7.67 1.58 22.21
C GLY A 10 6.21 1.69 21.78
N ALA A 11 5.48 0.59 21.73
CA ALA A 11 4.10 0.63 21.30
C ALA A 11 3.23 1.36 22.35
N PRO A 12 2.85 2.63 22.14
CA PRO A 12 1.81 3.20 22.97
C PRO A 12 0.53 2.38 22.77
N ALA A 13 -0.19 2.13 23.85
CA ALA A 13 -1.52 1.55 23.80
C ALA A 13 -2.45 2.60 23.16
N PHE A 14 -2.46 2.68 21.84
CA PHE A 14 -3.49 3.47 21.15
C PHE A 14 -4.83 2.79 21.37
N ARG A 15 -5.75 3.53 21.90
CA ARG A 15 -7.15 3.14 21.90
C ARG A 15 -7.69 3.38 20.49
N ALA A 16 -8.06 2.31 19.81
CA ALA A 16 -8.53 2.39 18.42
C ALA A 16 -9.99 2.82 18.31
N GLN A 17 -10.73 2.74 19.38
CA GLN A 17 -12.17 2.97 19.40
C GLN A 17 -12.57 3.56 20.76
N ASP A 18 -13.68 4.29 20.79
CA ASP A 18 -14.26 4.86 22.01
C ASP A 18 -14.66 3.81 23.07
N ASP A 19 -14.58 2.51 22.74
CA ASP A 19 -14.87 1.42 23.65
C ASP A 19 -13.73 1.09 24.63
N GLY A 20 -12.64 1.80 24.56
CA GLY A 20 -11.52 1.67 25.48
C GLY A 20 -10.68 0.39 25.34
N LYS A 21 -10.95 -0.44 24.33
CA LYS A 21 -10.17 -1.65 24.09
C LYS A 21 -8.77 -1.35 23.55
N PRO A 22 -7.74 -2.08 23.97
CA PRO A 22 -6.41 -1.92 23.39
C PRO A 22 -6.42 -2.34 21.91
N LEU A 23 -5.65 -1.64 21.11
CA LEU A 23 -5.42 -2.04 19.72
C LEU A 23 -4.79 -3.43 19.64
N PRO A 24 -5.20 -4.25 18.67
CA PRO A 24 -4.53 -5.51 18.40
C PRO A 24 -3.03 -5.33 18.21
N LYS A 25 -2.22 -6.32 18.57
CA LYS A 25 -0.80 -6.35 18.23
C LYS A 25 -0.61 -6.17 16.73
N SER A 26 0.53 -5.60 16.33
CA SER A 26 0.79 -5.19 14.94
C SER A 26 0.42 -6.24 13.88
N GLY A 27 0.66 -7.52 14.14
CA GLY A 27 0.29 -8.63 13.24
C GLY A 27 -1.21 -8.94 13.15
N GLN A 28 -2.02 -8.41 14.07
CA GLN A 28 -3.46 -8.64 14.14
C GLN A 28 -4.30 -7.46 13.65
N ARG A 29 -3.64 -6.33 13.29
CA ARG A 29 -4.36 -5.16 12.78
C ARG A 29 -4.89 -5.45 11.38
N PRO A 30 -6.10 -4.96 11.03
CA PRO A 30 -6.65 -5.16 9.71
C PRO A 30 -5.80 -4.48 8.62
N LEU A 31 -5.99 -4.89 7.39
CA LEU A 31 -5.38 -4.21 6.23
C LEU A 31 -5.89 -2.77 6.16
N GLY A 32 -4.98 -1.83 5.89
CA GLY A 32 -5.33 -0.41 5.78
C GLY A 32 -5.80 0.24 7.08
N PHE A 33 -5.44 -0.29 8.25
CA PHE A 33 -5.97 0.18 9.56
C PHE A 33 -5.72 1.67 9.85
N GLN A 34 -4.80 2.33 9.17
CA GLN A 34 -4.52 3.76 9.32
C GLN A 34 -5.10 4.62 8.18
N VAL A 35 -5.68 4.02 7.14
CA VAL A 35 -6.30 4.75 6.03
C VAL A 35 -7.39 5.73 6.48
N PRO A 36 -8.25 5.39 7.46
CA PRO A 36 -9.25 6.35 7.94
C PRO A 36 -8.67 7.66 8.48
N TYR A 37 -7.44 7.65 8.99
CA TYR A 37 -6.77 8.89 9.46
C TYR A 37 -6.39 9.79 8.27
N ALA A 38 -5.83 9.21 7.21
CA ALA A 38 -5.50 9.94 5.99
C ALA A 38 -6.76 10.54 5.35
N SER A 39 -7.82 9.75 5.25
CA SER A 39 -9.12 10.17 4.73
C SER A 39 -9.71 11.33 5.53
N ALA A 40 -9.74 11.24 6.85
CA ALA A 40 -10.29 12.27 7.71
C ALA A 40 -9.48 13.59 7.64
N ILE A 41 -8.16 13.51 7.55
CA ILE A 41 -7.30 14.71 7.43
C ILE A 41 -7.48 15.33 6.04
N ARG A 42 -7.49 14.51 4.99
CA ARG A 42 -7.73 14.99 3.63
C ARG A 42 -9.04 15.75 3.51
N GLU A 43 -10.10 15.18 4.04
CA GLU A 43 -11.44 15.77 4.00
C GLU A 43 -11.56 17.06 4.84
N LYS A 44 -11.03 17.05 6.08
CA LYS A 44 -11.21 18.16 7.02
C LYS A 44 -10.24 19.31 6.83
N ALA A 45 -9.02 19.03 6.41
CA ALA A 45 -7.97 20.01 6.24
C ALA A 45 -7.76 20.45 4.78
N ASP A 46 -8.40 19.75 3.83
CA ASP A 46 -8.27 20.00 2.39
C ASP A 46 -6.80 20.00 1.91
N ILE A 47 -6.04 19.02 2.38
CA ILE A 47 -4.63 18.87 2.01
C ILE A 47 -4.37 17.48 1.47
N PRO A 48 -3.42 17.31 0.53
CA PRO A 48 -2.99 15.98 0.06
C PRO A 48 -2.46 15.13 1.20
N THR A 49 -2.85 13.87 1.22
CA THR A 49 -2.45 12.89 2.24
C THR A 49 -1.80 11.66 1.66
N MET A 50 -0.99 11.00 2.46
CA MET A 50 -0.37 9.72 2.15
C MET A 50 -0.80 8.70 3.21
N ALA A 51 -1.45 7.62 2.76
CA ALA A 51 -1.91 6.55 3.62
C ALA A 51 -0.85 5.48 3.80
N VAL A 52 -0.80 4.91 4.99
CA VAL A 52 0.08 3.80 5.36
C VAL A 52 -0.69 2.82 6.26
N GLY A 53 -0.19 1.63 6.44
CA GLY A 53 -0.67 0.69 7.46
C GLY A 53 -1.24 -0.60 6.89
N ARG A 54 -0.37 -1.61 6.66
CA ARG A 54 -0.73 -2.90 6.08
C ARG A 54 -1.47 -2.79 4.74
N ILE A 55 -0.95 -1.98 3.87
CA ILE A 55 -1.34 -1.95 2.46
C ILE A 55 -0.39 -2.92 1.77
N VAL A 56 -0.91 -4.03 1.27
CA VAL A 56 -0.13 -5.15 0.74
C VAL A 56 -0.62 -5.63 -0.62
N ASP A 57 -1.89 -5.41 -0.91
CA ASP A 57 -2.53 -5.83 -2.14
C ASP A 57 -2.65 -4.67 -3.13
N PRO A 58 -2.34 -4.88 -4.44
CA PRO A 58 -2.46 -3.85 -5.46
C PRO A 58 -3.86 -3.24 -5.56
N GLN A 59 -4.90 -4.06 -5.54
CA GLN A 59 -6.28 -3.55 -5.64
C GLN A 59 -6.66 -2.73 -4.41
N GLN A 60 -6.24 -3.15 -3.23
CA GLN A 60 -6.42 -2.37 -2.00
C GLN A 60 -5.78 -0.97 -2.13
N ALA A 61 -4.56 -0.89 -2.67
CA ALA A 61 -3.87 0.38 -2.85
C ALA A 61 -4.59 1.27 -3.87
N GLU A 62 -5.01 0.70 -4.99
CA GLU A 62 -5.76 1.39 -6.03
C GLU A 62 -7.08 1.94 -5.50
N ASP A 63 -7.86 1.13 -4.80
CA ASP A 63 -9.15 1.52 -4.23
C ASP A 63 -9.01 2.72 -3.28
N ILE A 64 -7.96 2.77 -2.47
CA ILE A 64 -7.71 3.90 -1.55
C ILE A 64 -7.55 5.21 -2.31
N VAL A 65 -6.83 5.18 -3.43
CA VAL A 65 -6.57 6.39 -4.24
C VAL A 65 -7.80 6.76 -5.07
N VAL A 66 -8.40 5.80 -5.76
CA VAL A 66 -9.56 6.03 -6.62
C VAL A 66 -10.78 6.53 -5.83
N GLU A 67 -11.00 5.99 -4.65
CA GLU A 67 -12.08 6.44 -3.74
C GLU A 67 -11.76 7.78 -3.05
N GLY A 68 -10.59 8.37 -3.30
CA GLY A 68 -10.19 9.65 -2.73
C GLY A 68 -9.92 9.62 -1.23
N ARG A 69 -9.60 8.44 -0.67
CA ARG A 69 -9.27 8.29 0.74
C ARG A 69 -7.86 8.76 1.09
N ALA A 70 -6.96 8.74 0.13
CA ALA A 70 -5.63 9.35 0.17
C ALA A 70 -5.16 9.66 -1.26
N ASP A 71 -4.12 10.48 -1.38
CA ASP A 71 -3.54 10.85 -2.68
C ASP A 71 -2.33 9.98 -3.02
N LEU A 72 -1.65 9.46 -2.01
CA LEU A 72 -0.47 8.60 -2.13
C LEU A 72 -0.55 7.42 -1.15
N ILE A 73 0.18 6.38 -1.49
CA ILE A 73 0.32 5.17 -0.66
C ILE A 73 1.77 5.03 -0.21
N ALA A 74 1.98 4.83 1.09
CA ALA A 74 3.26 4.47 1.66
C ALA A 74 3.29 2.98 2.02
N ILE A 75 4.28 2.28 1.51
CA ILE A 75 4.48 0.84 1.71
C ILE A 75 5.84 0.61 2.36
N GLY A 76 5.88 -0.07 3.48
CA GLY A 76 7.11 -0.35 4.21
C GLY A 76 7.57 -1.79 4.03
N ARG A 77 7.13 -2.68 4.91
CA ARG A 77 7.61 -4.07 4.96
C ARG A 77 7.37 -4.86 3.68
N GLU A 78 6.30 -4.56 2.96
CA GLU A 78 5.99 -5.21 1.70
C GLU A 78 7.03 -4.87 0.61
N LEU A 79 7.54 -3.64 0.58
CA LEU A 79 8.64 -3.26 -0.31
C LEU A 79 9.99 -3.90 0.06
N MET A 80 10.18 -4.30 1.33
CA MET A 80 11.36 -5.10 1.72
C MET A 80 11.23 -6.56 1.28
N HIS A 81 10.01 -7.08 1.26
CA HIS A 81 9.71 -8.42 0.78
C HIS A 81 9.74 -8.49 -0.75
N ASP A 82 9.15 -7.52 -1.41
CA ASP A 82 9.13 -7.38 -2.87
C ASP A 82 9.57 -5.95 -3.27
N PRO A 83 10.87 -5.74 -3.56
CA PRO A 83 11.40 -4.44 -3.97
C PRO A 83 10.78 -3.88 -5.26
N PHE A 84 10.18 -4.74 -6.08
CA PHE A 84 9.50 -4.38 -7.32
C PHE A 84 7.97 -4.35 -7.18
N TRP A 85 7.46 -4.31 -5.97
CA TRP A 85 6.03 -4.36 -5.69
C TRP A 85 5.20 -3.41 -6.56
N ALA A 86 5.66 -2.17 -6.76
CA ALA A 86 4.92 -1.19 -7.57
C ALA A 86 4.82 -1.60 -9.05
N LEU A 87 5.86 -2.23 -9.60
CA LEU A 87 5.86 -2.73 -10.97
C LEU A 87 4.96 -3.96 -11.10
N HIS A 88 5.03 -4.87 -10.14
CA HIS A 88 4.13 -6.02 -10.08
C HIS A 88 2.67 -5.60 -9.86
N ALA A 89 2.43 -4.53 -9.10
CA ALA A 89 1.09 -3.98 -8.92
C ALA A 89 0.53 -3.42 -10.24
N ALA A 90 1.34 -2.70 -11.01
CA ALA A 90 0.93 -2.18 -12.32
C ALA A 90 0.56 -3.33 -13.29
N GLU A 91 1.31 -4.42 -13.28
CA GLU A 91 0.97 -5.61 -14.06
C GLU A 91 -0.33 -6.28 -13.57
N ALA A 92 -0.48 -6.44 -12.25
CA ALA A 92 -1.65 -7.08 -11.64
C ALA A 92 -2.95 -6.29 -11.85
N LEU A 93 -2.84 -4.97 -12.01
CA LEU A 93 -3.96 -4.06 -12.28
C LEU A 93 -4.19 -3.81 -13.78
N ASP A 94 -3.52 -4.56 -14.64
CA ASP A 94 -3.61 -4.44 -16.10
C ASP A 94 -3.40 -2.99 -16.58
N GLN A 95 -2.46 -2.26 -15.95
CA GLN A 95 -2.19 -0.88 -16.35
C GLN A 95 -1.65 -0.82 -17.77
N PRO A 96 -2.13 0.11 -18.61
CA PRO A 96 -1.54 0.34 -19.91
C PRO A 96 -0.03 0.57 -19.79
N ASP A 97 0.74 -0.08 -20.64
CA ASP A 97 2.20 0.05 -20.66
C ASP A 97 2.92 -0.34 -19.34
N ALA A 98 2.32 -1.20 -18.50
CA ALA A 98 2.93 -1.65 -17.24
C ALA A 98 4.38 -2.13 -17.44
N PHE A 99 4.66 -2.84 -18.51
CA PHE A 99 6.02 -3.29 -18.84
C PHE A 99 6.98 -2.16 -19.20
N ALA A 100 6.50 -1.02 -19.66
CA ALA A 100 7.33 0.15 -19.95
C ALA A 100 7.90 0.79 -18.67
N LEU A 101 7.32 0.51 -17.52
CA LEU A 101 7.81 0.98 -16.22
C LEU A 101 9.06 0.23 -15.75
N TRP A 102 9.32 -0.95 -16.29
CA TRP A 102 10.51 -1.72 -15.94
C TRP A 102 11.78 -1.09 -16.53
N PRO A 103 12.93 -1.16 -15.83
CA PRO A 103 14.21 -0.71 -16.35
C PRO A 103 14.54 -1.37 -17.69
N ASP A 104 15.06 -0.57 -18.64
CA ASP A 104 15.35 -1.02 -20.02
C ASP A 104 16.25 -2.25 -20.07
N GLN A 105 17.21 -2.33 -19.12
CA GLN A 105 18.22 -3.38 -19.08
C GLN A 105 17.65 -4.79 -18.99
N TYR A 106 16.48 -4.96 -18.36
CA TYR A 106 15.85 -6.27 -18.20
C TYR A 106 14.37 -6.33 -18.56
N ARG A 107 13.80 -5.22 -19.07
CA ARG A 107 12.40 -5.17 -19.57
C ARG A 107 12.12 -6.27 -20.59
N TRP A 108 13.02 -6.50 -21.53
CA TRP A 108 12.88 -7.54 -22.53
C TRP A 108 12.68 -8.95 -21.92
N ALA A 109 13.39 -9.26 -20.85
CA ALA A 109 13.29 -10.54 -20.17
C ALA A 109 11.95 -10.69 -19.42
N ILE A 110 11.47 -9.60 -18.82
CA ILE A 110 10.16 -9.58 -18.13
C ILE A 110 9.02 -9.75 -19.12
N VAL A 111 9.04 -9.03 -20.24
CA VAL A 111 8.05 -9.20 -21.33
C VAL A 111 8.07 -10.64 -21.84
N ARG A 112 9.26 -11.17 -22.15
CA ARG A 112 9.39 -12.55 -22.62
C ARG A 112 8.86 -13.58 -21.63
N ARG A 113 9.10 -13.35 -20.34
CA ARG A 113 8.57 -14.20 -19.25
C ARG A 113 7.03 -14.20 -19.28
N ALA A 114 6.40 -13.03 -19.41
CA ALA A 114 4.95 -12.90 -19.48
C ALA A 114 4.36 -13.61 -20.70
N GLU A 115 4.97 -13.45 -21.88
CA GLU A 115 4.55 -14.12 -23.12
C GLU A 115 4.59 -15.64 -23.02
N LEU A 116 5.57 -16.17 -22.33
CA LEU A 116 5.76 -17.62 -22.22
C LEU A 116 4.82 -18.29 -21.21
N GLY A 117 4.15 -17.53 -20.35
CA GLY A 117 3.25 -18.07 -19.31
C GLY A 117 3.88 -19.10 -18.36
N GLN A 118 5.22 -19.19 -18.35
CA GLN A 118 5.96 -20.30 -17.73
C GLN A 118 6.05 -20.23 -16.20
N TYR A 119 5.53 -19.19 -15.58
CA TYR A 119 5.79 -18.90 -14.18
C TYR A 119 4.52 -18.39 -13.47
N GLU A 120 3.42 -19.13 -13.59
CA GLU A 120 2.32 -18.93 -12.67
C GLU A 120 2.84 -19.19 -11.25
N ARG A 121 2.73 -18.18 -10.39
CA ARG A 121 3.02 -18.36 -8.97
C ARG A 121 1.95 -19.31 -8.43
N THR A 122 2.33 -20.55 -8.24
CA THR A 122 1.54 -21.49 -7.44
C THR A 122 1.50 -21.05 -5.98
#